data_3dec8c67f9dff1c212a3e83daf5eb36a
#
_entry.id   3dec8c67f9dff1c212a3e83daf5eb36a
#
_cell.length_a   1.000
_cell.length_b   1.000
_cell.length_c   1.000
_cell.angle_alpha   90.00
_cell.angle_beta   90.00
_cell.angle_gamma   90.00
#
_symmetry.space_group_name_H-M   'P 1'
#
loop_
_entity.id
_entity.type
_entity.pdbx_description
1 polymer ?
#
loop_
_entity_poly.entity_id
_entity_poly.type
_entity_poly.pdbx_seq_one_letter_code
_entity_poly.pdbx_strand_id
1 'polypeptide(L)'
;MLKSLYYHQSSPSLLHGDLWKGNILFQKNGDPILCDPVCLYGDREFDIGYTLALEKFPLDFYQEYNNIYPLCVGYEKRIEFYKLYVFMMVLLQS
;
A
#
# COMPACT_ATOMS: atom_id res chain seq x y z
N MET A 1 8.98 -5.84 -19.07
CA MET A 1 9.18 -5.29 -17.73
C MET A 1 8.04 -5.61 -16.77
N LEU A 2 6.79 -5.36 -17.15
CA LEU A 2 5.65 -5.68 -16.29
C LEU A 2 5.57 -7.16 -15.95
N LYS A 3 5.84 -8.05 -16.91
CA LYS A 3 5.80 -9.49 -16.65
C LYS A 3 6.77 -9.90 -15.54
N SER A 4 7.98 -9.36 -15.54
CA SER A 4 8.96 -9.72 -14.51
C SER A 4 8.59 -9.16 -13.14
N LEU A 5 7.93 -8.00 -13.10
CA LEU A 5 7.49 -7.39 -11.86
C LEU A 5 6.34 -8.18 -11.21
N TYR A 6 5.45 -8.75 -12.03
CA TYR A 6 4.28 -9.49 -11.52
C TYR A 6 4.48 -11.00 -11.52
N TYR A 7 5.66 -11.46 -11.85
CA TYR A 7 5.98 -12.89 -11.83
C TYR A 7 6.31 -13.34 -10.41
N HIS A 8 5.37 -13.15 -9.53
CA HIS A 8 5.45 -13.71 -8.18
C HIS A 8 4.07 -14.23 -7.80
N GLN A 9 4.06 -15.28 -7.02
CA GLN A 9 2.82 -15.91 -6.62
C GLN A 9 2.43 -15.40 -5.25
N SER A 10 1.59 -14.40 -5.21
CA SER A 10 0.91 -14.00 -3.99
C SER A 10 -0.59 -14.09 -4.21
N SER A 11 -1.29 -14.57 -3.20
CA SER A 11 -2.75 -14.59 -3.23
C SER A 11 -3.29 -13.16 -3.21
N PRO A 12 -4.36 -12.88 -3.97
CA PRO A 12 -5.00 -11.58 -3.88
C PRO A 12 -5.46 -11.29 -2.45
N SER A 13 -5.28 -10.07 -2.04
CA SER A 13 -5.71 -9.57 -0.73
C SER A 13 -6.80 -8.54 -0.90
N LEU A 14 -7.63 -8.38 0.13
CA LEU A 14 -8.56 -7.27 0.17
C LEU A 14 -7.78 -6.00 0.46
N LEU A 15 -7.79 -5.07 -0.48
CA LEU A 15 -7.06 -3.81 -0.35
C LEU A 15 -7.96 -2.71 0.17
N HIS A 16 -7.35 -1.75 0.87
CA HIS A 16 -8.01 -0.49 1.18
C HIS A 16 -8.21 0.33 -0.11
N GLY A 17 -7.16 0.48 -0.89
CA GLY A 17 -7.21 1.13 -2.19
C GLY A 17 -7.03 2.64 -2.15
N ASP A 18 -7.12 3.25 -0.98
CA ASP A 18 -6.96 4.70 -0.78
C ASP A 18 -6.34 4.98 0.59
N LEU A 19 -5.26 4.27 0.89
CA LEU A 19 -4.67 4.26 2.23
C LEU A 19 -3.67 5.41 2.39
N TRP A 20 -4.14 6.50 3.00
CA TRP A 20 -3.32 7.63 3.36
C TRP A 20 -3.78 8.15 4.73
N LYS A 21 -3.00 9.05 5.33
CA LYS A 21 -3.25 9.49 6.71
C LYS A 21 -4.66 10.06 6.92
N GLY A 22 -5.23 10.70 5.89
CA GLY A 22 -6.57 11.26 5.97
C GLY A 22 -7.67 10.23 6.13
N ASN A 23 -7.39 8.97 5.80
CA ASN A 23 -8.35 7.87 5.93
C ASN A 23 -8.05 6.98 7.13
N ILE A 24 -7.30 7.49 8.09
CA ILE A 24 -7.00 6.78 9.33
C ILE A 24 -7.43 7.65 10.50
N LEU A 25 -8.33 7.12 11.33
CA LEU A 25 -8.73 7.75 12.59
C LEU A 25 -8.17 6.93 13.74
N PHE A 26 -7.99 7.58 14.88
CA PHE A 26 -7.53 6.90 16.09
C PHE A 26 -8.61 6.98 17.16
N GLN A 27 -8.88 5.84 17.80
CA GLN A 27 -9.77 5.80 18.95
C GLN A 27 -9.10 6.44 20.17
N LYS A 28 -9.87 6.70 21.21
CA LYS A 28 -9.34 7.29 22.44
C LYS A 28 -8.24 6.44 23.07
N ASN A 29 -8.30 5.10 22.86
CA ASN A 29 -7.29 4.18 23.36
C ASN A 29 -6.05 4.08 22.47
N GLY A 30 -6.01 4.82 21.35
CA GLY A 30 -4.90 4.82 20.42
C GLY A 30 -5.02 3.83 19.27
N ASP A 31 -6.05 2.98 19.25
CA ASP A 31 -6.22 2.01 18.17
C ASP A 31 -6.63 2.71 16.87
N PRO A 32 -6.02 2.34 15.73
CA PRO A 32 -6.37 2.93 14.44
C PRO A 32 -7.65 2.36 13.87
N ILE A 33 -8.39 3.20 13.16
CA ILE A 33 -9.55 2.81 12.37
C ILE A 33 -9.29 3.23 10.93
N LEU A 34 -9.37 2.30 9.99
CA LEU A 34 -9.25 2.60 8.57
C LEU A 34 -10.62 3.02 8.04
N CYS A 35 -10.64 4.14 7.30
CA CYS A 35 -11.87 4.74 6.80
C CYS A 35 -11.86 4.83 5.28
N ASP A 36 -13.06 4.91 4.70
CA ASP A 36 -13.29 5.16 3.28
C ASP A 36 -12.51 4.24 2.34
N PRO A 37 -12.58 2.90 2.53
CA PRO A 37 -11.89 1.99 1.62
C PRO A 37 -12.57 1.93 0.26
N VAL A 38 -11.76 1.78 -0.79
CA VAL A 38 -12.27 1.49 -2.13
C VAL A 38 -12.75 0.03 -2.21
N CYS A 39 -12.14 -0.85 -1.41
CA CYS A 39 -12.52 -2.27 -1.30
C CYS A 39 -12.37 -3.02 -2.61
N LEU A 40 -11.14 -3.31 -2.99
CA LEU A 40 -10.84 -4.14 -4.15
C LEU A 40 -9.85 -5.23 -3.77
N TYR A 41 -9.83 -6.30 -4.55
CA TYR A 41 -8.86 -7.36 -4.36
C TYR A 41 -7.68 -7.16 -5.29
N GLY A 42 -6.47 -7.40 -4.78
CA GLY A 42 -5.26 -7.27 -5.56
C GLY A 42 -4.02 -7.55 -4.75
N ASP A 43 -2.89 -7.12 -5.27
CA ASP A 43 -1.60 -7.27 -4.59
C ASP A 43 -1.52 -6.30 -3.41
N ARG A 44 -1.29 -6.86 -2.21
CA ARG A 44 -1.19 -6.05 -0.98
C ARG A 44 -0.10 -4.98 -1.04
N GLU A 45 0.89 -5.17 -1.89
CA GLU A 45 1.95 -4.18 -2.10
C GLU A 45 1.43 -2.86 -2.67
N PHE A 46 0.26 -2.88 -3.31
CA PHE A 46 -0.36 -1.65 -3.80
C PHE A 46 -0.67 -0.69 -2.64
N ASP A 47 -1.27 -1.19 -1.57
CA ASP A 47 -1.58 -0.35 -0.40
C ASP A 47 -0.29 0.19 0.23
N ILE A 48 0.75 -0.61 0.32
CA ILE A 48 2.04 -0.17 0.84
C ILE A 48 2.63 0.93 -0.06
N GLY A 49 2.61 0.72 -1.37
CA GLY A 49 3.08 1.72 -2.32
C GLY A 49 2.27 3.01 -2.25
N TYR A 50 0.97 2.89 -2.02
CA TYR A 50 0.10 4.04 -1.88
C TYR A 50 0.53 4.92 -0.69
N THR A 51 0.80 4.32 0.46
CA THR A 51 1.27 5.07 1.64
C THR A 51 2.60 5.76 1.37
N LEU A 52 3.52 5.08 0.67
CA LEU A 52 4.83 5.64 0.36
C LEU A 52 4.77 6.78 -0.66
N ALA A 53 3.80 6.71 -1.57
CA ALA A 53 3.67 7.72 -2.63
C ALA A 53 3.14 9.03 -2.11
N LEU A 54 2.12 9.00 -1.25
CA LEU A 54 1.46 10.21 -0.81
C LEU A 54 2.12 10.81 0.43
N GLU A 55 2.07 10.09 1.53
CA GLU A 55 2.61 10.62 2.78
C GLU A 55 3.15 9.45 3.59
N LYS A 56 4.46 9.29 3.53
CA LYS A 56 5.14 8.15 4.12
C LYS A 56 4.83 8.03 5.61
N PHE A 57 4.42 6.84 6.02
CA PHE A 57 4.21 6.52 7.43
C PHE A 57 5.56 6.35 8.13
N PRO A 58 5.59 6.33 9.47
CA PRO A 58 6.83 6.07 10.20
C PRO A 58 7.46 4.74 9.79
N LEU A 59 8.78 4.69 9.84
CA LEU A 59 9.54 3.50 9.45
C LEU A 59 9.09 2.25 10.21
N ASP A 60 8.74 2.40 11.48
CA ASP A 60 8.27 1.29 12.31
C ASP A 60 7.07 0.58 11.71
N PHE A 61 6.19 1.31 11.03
CA PHE A 61 5.03 0.70 10.36
C PHE A 61 5.47 -0.32 9.33
N TYR A 62 6.42 0.05 8.46
CA TYR A 62 6.86 -0.83 7.38
C TYR A 62 7.65 -2.02 7.91
N GLN A 63 8.48 -1.80 8.91
CA GLN A 63 9.25 -2.87 9.53
C GLN A 63 8.33 -3.90 10.19
N GLU A 64 7.35 -3.43 10.96
CA GLU A 64 6.40 -4.32 11.63
C GLU A 64 5.51 -5.06 10.65
N TYR A 65 5.05 -4.36 9.61
CA TYR A 65 4.28 -4.99 8.56
C TYR A 65 5.04 -6.16 7.94
N ASN A 66 6.30 -5.93 7.59
CA ASN A 66 7.12 -6.96 6.96
C ASN A 66 7.45 -8.11 7.93
N ASN A 67 7.54 -7.82 9.23
CA ASN A 67 7.73 -8.86 10.24
C ASN A 67 6.53 -9.78 10.36
N ILE A 68 5.32 -9.22 10.34
CA ILE A 68 4.09 -10.00 10.52
C ILE A 68 3.77 -10.81 9.26
N TYR A 69 3.92 -10.21 8.10
CA TYR A 69 3.62 -10.85 6.83
C TYR A 69 4.68 -10.47 5.80
N PRO A 70 5.79 -11.22 5.75
CA PRO A 70 6.92 -10.85 4.89
C PRO A 70 6.53 -10.66 3.44
N LEU A 71 7.08 -9.61 2.84
CA LEU A 71 6.86 -9.29 1.43
C LEU A 71 7.69 -10.24 0.55
N CYS A 72 7.16 -10.56 -0.62
CA CYS A 72 7.82 -11.47 -1.54
C CYS A 72 9.08 -10.84 -2.15
N VAL A 73 10.01 -11.69 -2.56
CA VAL A 73 11.26 -11.24 -3.21
C VAL A 73 10.93 -10.31 -4.37
N GLY A 74 11.67 -9.22 -4.48
CA GLY A 74 11.48 -8.24 -5.55
C GLY A 74 10.45 -7.16 -5.23
N TYR A 75 9.94 -7.14 -4.01
CA TYR A 75 8.89 -6.20 -3.63
C TYR A 75 9.31 -4.73 -3.78
N GLU A 76 10.60 -4.42 -3.63
CA GLU A 76 11.08 -3.05 -3.71
C GLU A 76 10.80 -2.44 -5.09
N LYS A 77 11.05 -3.20 -6.17
CA LYS A 77 10.79 -2.75 -7.54
C LYS A 77 9.30 -2.64 -7.82
N ARG A 78 8.52 -3.60 -7.35
CA ARG A 78 7.07 -3.59 -7.54
C ARG A 78 6.43 -2.40 -6.83
N ILE A 79 6.87 -2.11 -5.61
CA ILE A 79 6.36 -0.96 -4.85
C ILE A 79 6.69 0.34 -5.55
N GLU A 80 7.90 0.49 -6.10
CA GLU A 80 8.25 1.68 -6.88
C GLU A 80 7.32 1.84 -8.09
N PHE A 81 6.95 0.76 -8.74
CA PHE A 81 6.02 0.79 -9.84
C PHE A 81 4.62 1.24 -9.39
N TYR A 82 4.15 0.71 -8.27
CA TYR A 82 2.85 1.13 -7.72
C TYR A 82 2.85 2.60 -7.33
N LYS A 83 3.95 3.10 -6.76
CA LYS A 83 4.08 4.52 -6.46
C LYS A 83 3.93 5.38 -7.71
N LEU A 84 4.56 4.97 -8.79
CA LEU A 84 4.44 5.68 -10.07
C LEU A 84 2.98 5.73 -10.53
N TYR A 85 2.28 4.61 -10.43
CA TYR A 85 0.87 4.55 -10.79
C TYR A 85 0.03 5.53 -9.95
N VAL A 86 0.28 5.58 -8.65
CA VAL A 86 -0.44 6.49 -7.75
C VAL A 86 -0.17 7.94 -8.11
N PHE A 87 1.08 8.29 -8.39
CA PHE A 87 1.42 9.66 -8.82
C PHE A 87 0.69 10.04 -10.09
N MET A 88 0.60 9.13 -11.06
CA MET A 88 -0.13 9.38 -12.29
C MET A 88 -1.62 9.62 -12.04
N MET A 89 -2.23 8.82 -11.16
CA MET A 89 -3.63 9.00 -10.78
C MET A 89 -3.87 10.37 -10.16
N VAL A 90 -2.99 10.80 -9.26
CA VAL A 90 -3.11 12.11 -8.60
C VAL A 90 -3.02 13.24 -9.63
N LEU A 91 -2.09 13.14 -10.57
CA LEU A 91 -1.95 14.14 -11.63
C LEU A 91 -3.19 14.24 -12.50
N LEU A 92 -3.82 13.12 -12.83
CA LEU A 92 -5.01 13.11 -13.67
C LEU A 92 -6.23 13.69 -12.96
N GLN A 93 -6.26 13.68 -11.64
CA GLN A 93 -7.37 14.22 -10.85
C GLN A 93 -7.20 15.67 -10.49
N SER A 94 -6.03 16.23 -10.68
CA SER A 94 -5.76 17.64 -10.35
C SER A 94 -6.01 18.62 -11.56
#